data_051a7ce07969c892b9bcc17009148cc7
#
_entry.id   051a7ce07969c892b9bcc17009148cc7
#
_cell.length_a   1.000
_cell.length_b   1.000
_cell.length_c   1.000
_cell.angle_alpha   90.00
_cell.angle_beta   90.00
_cell.angle_gamma   90.00
#
_symmetry.space_group_name_H-M   'P 1'
#
loop_
_entity.id
_entity.type
_entity.pdbx_description
1 polymer ?
#
loop_
_entity_poly.entity_id
_entity_poly.type
_entity_poly.pdbx_seq_one_letter_code
_entity_poly.pdbx_strand_id
1 'polypeptide(L)'
;MPGLKGAKIKVIVVDHQGKPEIGQGEAERLINNEKVHALFGAYFSGVTATASLVSERAGIPFVNGSSSSPALTERGLKYFFRVSPHDGQFTKLMFDFLTEFQKKKNVKISSVSIMHEDSTFGTDSATTQEKFVNDQKYKLLDKITYNAKATSLTSEVQKLKASNADLLLPSSYTSDTYLFLKTAKELDYNPKMLLAQNAGYTDPAFITTMGKDAEGAITRSPYNADLAKRIPNLSKVNELFKKKSGGRDLSDVPAREFTAFMVLAEAINRAGSTNPDKIRDALTKTNIPAKDLIVPYEGVRFDAKGQNELQRGILMQVQNGSYCTVYPFTFAACEVKYPMPTWAQKK
;
A
#
# COMPACT_ATOMS: atom_id res chain seq x y z
N MET A 1 -28.94 5.38 -2.46
CA MET A 1 -28.34 6.46 -3.27
C MET A 1 -29.41 7.46 -3.70
N PRO A 2 -29.45 8.64 -3.08
CA PRO A 2 -30.50 9.66 -3.41
C PRO A 2 -30.49 10.03 -4.91
N GLY A 3 -29.32 10.20 -5.51
CA GLY A 3 -29.18 10.51 -6.93
C GLY A 3 -29.75 9.45 -7.89
N LEU A 4 -29.99 8.23 -7.41
CA LEU A 4 -30.59 7.11 -8.14
C LEU A 4 -31.92 6.66 -7.51
N LYS A 5 -32.71 7.60 -6.98
CA LYS A 5 -34.06 7.34 -6.41
C LYS A 5 -34.10 6.22 -5.37
N GLY A 6 -33.03 6.11 -4.55
CA GLY A 6 -32.93 5.09 -3.49
C GLY A 6 -32.33 3.74 -3.92
N ALA A 7 -31.87 3.60 -5.15
CA ALA A 7 -31.22 2.36 -5.61
C ALA A 7 -30.05 1.97 -4.70
N LYS A 8 -29.81 0.67 -4.56
CA LYS A 8 -28.71 0.09 -3.80
C LYS A 8 -27.60 -0.37 -4.74
N ILE A 9 -26.35 -0.28 -4.31
CA ILE A 9 -25.23 -0.88 -5.03
C ILE A 9 -25.22 -2.39 -4.76
N LYS A 10 -25.18 -3.19 -5.83
CA LYS A 10 -24.85 -4.62 -5.78
C LYS A 10 -23.37 -4.77 -6.06
N VAL A 11 -22.64 -5.42 -5.17
CA VAL A 11 -21.24 -5.76 -5.34
C VAL A 11 -21.12 -7.21 -5.74
N ILE A 12 -20.37 -7.50 -6.81
CA ILE A 12 -20.01 -8.85 -7.25
C ILE A 12 -18.52 -9.00 -6.98
N VAL A 13 -18.14 -9.95 -6.13
CA VAL A 13 -16.76 -10.20 -5.73
C VAL A 13 -16.24 -11.41 -6.47
N VAL A 14 -15.04 -11.27 -7.03
CA VAL A 14 -14.33 -12.34 -7.74
C VAL A 14 -12.89 -12.44 -7.23
N ASP A 15 -12.31 -13.63 -7.31
CA ASP A 15 -10.94 -13.89 -6.88
C ASP A 15 -10.02 -14.05 -8.09
N HIS A 16 -9.09 -13.14 -8.25
CA HIS A 16 -8.06 -13.19 -9.30
C HIS A 16 -6.83 -14.02 -8.90
N GLN A 17 -6.77 -14.58 -7.68
CA GLN A 17 -5.68 -15.48 -7.21
C GLN A 17 -4.26 -14.89 -7.34
N GLY A 18 -4.12 -13.57 -7.34
CA GLY A 18 -2.85 -12.88 -7.58
C GLY A 18 -2.31 -13.00 -9.02
N LYS A 19 -3.10 -13.52 -9.97
CA LYS A 19 -2.67 -13.83 -11.34
C LYS A 19 -3.24 -12.82 -12.33
N PRO A 20 -2.39 -12.09 -13.09
CA PRO A 20 -2.84 -11.09 -14.05
C PRO A 20 -3.81 -11.63 -15.11
N GLU A 21 -3.57 -12.85 -15.62
CA GLU A 21 -4.40 -13.50 -16.63
C GLU A 21 -5.81 -13.84 -16.11
N ILE A 22 -5.92 -14.27 -14.83
CA ILE A 22 -7.20 -14.52 -14.20
C ILE A 22 -7.93 -13.19 -13.97
N GLY A 23 -7.23 -12.18 -13.47
CA GLY A 23 -7.80 -10.84 -13.26
C GLY A 23 -8.33 -10.22 -14.56
N GLN A 24 -7.63 -10.43 -15.68
CA GLN A 24 -8.11 -10.02 -16.99
C GLN A 24 -9.41 -10.74 -17.37
N GLY A 25 -9.44 -12.07 -17.29
CA GLY A 25 -10.62 -12.87 -17.63
C GLY A 25 -11.83 -12.54 -16.75
N GLU A 26 -11.62 -12.32 -15.44
CA GLU A 26 -12.69 -11.91 -14.54
C GLU A 26 -13.21 -10.50 -14.85
N ALA A 27 -12.36 -9.56 -15.23
CA ALA A 27 -12.79 -8.24 -15.67
C ALA A 27 -13.66 -8.33 -16.96
N GLU A 28 -13.24 -9.14 -17.93
CA GLU A 28 -14.02 -9.41 -19.14
C GLU A 28 -15.38 -10.04 -18.80
N ARG A 29 -15.42 -11.02 -17.92
CA ARG A 29 -16.66 -11.67 -17.48
C ARG A 29 -17.61 -10.71 -16.76
N LEU A 30 -17.10 -9.91 -15.82
CA LEU A 30 -17.90 -8.93 -15.09
C LEU A 30 -18.52 -7.90 -16.03
N ILE A 31 -17.77 -7.44 -17.04
CA ILE A 31 -18.26 -6.44 -18.01
C ILE A 31 -19.25 -7.08 -18.99
N ASN A 32 -18.87 -8.22 -19.58
CA ASN A 32 -19.64 -8.77 -20.69
C ASN A 32 -20.85 -9.61 -20.26
N ASN A 33 -20.76 -10.33 -19.13
CA ASN A 33 -21.80 -11.24 -18.67
C ASN A 33 -22.63 -10.60 -17.56
N GLU A 34 -21.97 -10.03 -16.54
CA GLU A 34 -22.68 -9.42 -15.39
C GLU A 34 -23.12 -7.98 -15.66
N LYS A 35 -22.64 -7.36 -16.76
CA LYS A 35 -22.99 -5.98 -17.17
C LYS A 35 -22.76 -4.96 -16.08
N VAL A 36 -21.63 -5.04 -15.37
CA VAL A 36 -21.30 -4.09 -14.31
C VAL A 36 -21.10 -2.68 -14.85
N HIS A 37 -21.39 -1.67 -14.04
CA HIS A 37 -21.32 -0.26 -14.43
C HIS A 37 -19.97 0.38 -14.04
N ALA A 38 -19.22 -0.26 -13.16
CA ALA A 38 -17.86 0.11 -12.73
C ALA A 38 -17.16 -1.11 -12.16
N LEU A 39 -15.83 -1.09 -12.16
CA LEU A 39 -14.96 -2.04 -11.48
C LEU A 39 -14.20 -1.34 -10.34
N PHE A 40 -13.82 -2.08 -9.31
CA PHE A 40 -12.87 -1.60 -8.31
C PHE A 40 -11.98 -2.74 -7.79
N GLY A 41 -10.80 -2.40 -7.28
CA GLY A 41 -9.72 -3.32 -6.93
C GLY A 41 -8.49 -2.96 -7.76
N ALA A 42 -7.57 -3.83 -8.03
CA ALA A 42 -7.22 -5.04 -7.33
C ALA A 42 -6.04 -4.75 -6.38
N TYR A 43 -5.62 -5.74 -5.60
CA TYR A 43 -4.48 -5.58 -4.70
C TYR A 43 -3.14 -5.64 -5.44
N PHE A 44 -2.95 -6.64 -6.30
CA PHE A 44 -1.71 -6.84 -7.04
C PHE A 44 -1.60 -5.88 -8.23
N SER A 45 -0.46 -5.14 -8.34
CA SER A 45 -0.26 -4.17 -9.43
C SER A 45 -0.32 -4.80 -10.81
N GLY A 46 0.25 -6.00 -11.00
CA GLY A 46 0.17 -6.73 -12.27
C GLY A 46 -1.26 -7.09 -12.67
N VAL A 47 -2.10 -7.45 -11.70
CA VAL A 47 -3.54 -7.73 -11.94
C VAL A 47 -4.28 -6.46 -12.33
N THR A 48 -4.05 -5.37 -11.59
CA THR A 48 -4.66 -4.06 -11.91
C THR A 48 -4.24 -3.58 -13.29
N ALA A 49 -2.99 -3.83 -13.68
CA ALA A 49 -2.47 -3.44 -15.00
C ALA A 49 -3.27 -4.10 -16.14
N THR A 50 -3.55 -5.39 -16.07
CA THR A 50 -4.32 -6.12 -17.09
C THR A 50 -5.82 -5.82 -17.04
N ALA A 51 -6.42 -5.90 -15.85
CA ALA A 51 -7.86 -5.69 -15.66
C ALA A 51 -8.30 -4.27 -16.03
N SER A 52 -7.49 -3.25 -15.73
CA SER A 52 -7.80 -1.86 -16.08
C SER A 52 -7.71 -1.58 -17.59
N LEU A 53 -6.91 -2.34 -18.35
CA LEU A 53 -6.91 -2.24 -19.83
C LEU A 53 -8.19 -2.81 -20.44
N VAL A 54 -8.74 -3.89 -19.85
CA VAL A 54 -10.05 -4.42 -20.25
C VAL A 54 -11.13 -3.37 -19.98
N SER A 55 -11.12 -2.79 -18.80
CA SER A 55 -12.05 -1.74 -18.36
C SER A 55 -11.99 -0.52 -19.29
N GLU A 56 -10.81 -0.05 -19.62
CA GLU A 56 -10.58 1.08 -20.54
C GLU A 56 -11.17 0.84 -21.93
N ARG A 57 -10.87 -0.34 -22.51
CA ARG A 57 -11.40 -0.72 -23.84
C ARG A 57 -12.94 -0.80 -23.87
N ALA A 58 -13.53 -1.19 -22.77
CA ALA A 58 -14.98 -1.29 -22.62
C ALA A 58 -15.65 0.05 -22.23
N GLY A 59 -14.87 1.09 -21.93
CA GLY A 59 -15.39 2.37 -21.43
C GLY A 59 -16.03 2.26 -20.04
N ILE A 60 -15.56 1.35 -19.20
CA ILE A 60 -16.06 1.11 -17.83
C ILE A 60 -15.10 1.72 -16.80
N PRO A 61 -15.54 2.59 -15.87
CA PRO A 61 -14.66 3.14 -14.85
C PRO A 61 -14.05 2.06 -13.94
N PHE A 62 -12.76 2.20 -13.65
CA PHE A 62 -12.01 1.35 -12.73
C PHE A 62 -11.43 2.20 -11.60
N VAL A 63 -11.85 1.96 -10.36
CA VAL A 63 -11.33 2.66 -9.19
C VAL A 63 -10.41 1.72 -8.39
N ASN A 64 -9.19 2.18 -8.11
CA ASN A 64 -8.19 1.41 -7.40
C ASN A 64 -7.90 1.99 -6.02
N GLY A 65 -7.87 1.10 -5.01
CA GLY A 65 -7.56 1.45 -3.62
C GLY A 65 -6.18 0.97 -3.16
N SER A 66 -5.60 -0.05 -3.76
CA SER A 66 -4.46 -0.76 -3.16
C SER A 66 -3.21 -0.85 -4.01
N SER A 67 -3.34 -1.09 -5.31
CA SER A 67 -2.16 -1.24 -6.18
C SER A 67 -1.34 0.04 -6.24
N SER A 68 -0.03 -0.06 -5.99
CA SER A 68 0.81 1.10 -5.77
C SER A 68 1.88 1.36 -6.84
N SER A 69 2.03 0.50 -7.87
CA SER A 69 2.95 0.78 -8.99
C SER A 69 2.67 2.15 -9.60
N PRO A 70 3.67 3.06 -9.69
CA PRO A 70 3.50 4.37 -10.32
C PRO A 70 3.04 4.27 -11.77
N ALA A 71 3.50 3.27 -12.51
CA ALA A 71 3.18 3.08 -13.92
C ALA A 71 1.68 2.97 -14.21
N LEU A 72 0.86 2.57 -13.23
CA LEU A 72 -0.59 2.39 -13.43
C LEU A 72 -1.31 3.66 -13.86
N THR A 73 -0.91 4.83 -13.42
CA THR A 73 -1.48 6.13 -13.80
C THR A 73 -0.70 6.85 -14.91
N GLU A 74 0.42 6.26 -15.40
CA GLU A 74 1.22 6.85 -16.48
C GLU A 74 0.84 6.34 -17.89
N ARG A 75 -0.20 5.50 -17.99
CA ARG A 75 -0.59 4.83 -19.23
C ARG A 75 -1.59 5.61 -20.10
N GLY A 76 -2.00 6.81 -19.67
CA GLY A 76 -2.95 7.65 -20.39
C GLY A 76 -4.38 7.11 -20.40
N LEU A 77 -4.75 6.25 -19.46
CA LEU A 77 -6.10 5.69 -19.36
C LEU A 77 -7.09 6.76 -18.89
N LYS A 78 -8.28 6.80 -19.50
CA LYS A 78 -9.32 7.78 -19.21
C LYS A 78 -10.35 7.29 -18.17
N TYR A 79 -10.42 5.99 -17.97
CA TYR A 79 -11.38 5.34 -17.07
C TYR A 79 -10.74 4.75 -15.82
N PHE A 80 -9.44 4.99 -15.59
CA PHE A 80 -8.71 4.51 -14.42
C PHE A 80 -8.47 5.63 -13.40
N PHE A 81 -8.83 5.36 -12.13
CA PHE A 81 -8.71 6.31 -11.02
C PHE A 81 -8.09 5.61 -9.80
N ARG A 82 -6.99 6.16 -9.25
CA ARG A 82 -6.38 5.61 -8.04
C ARG A 82 -6.51 6.57 -6.86
N VAL A 83 -7.16 6.08 -5.80
CA VAL A 83 -7.43 6.85 -4.58
C VAL A 83 -6.22 6.89 -3.63
N SER A 84 -5.50 5.78 -3.52
CA SER A 84 -4.33 5.65 -2.63
C SER A 84 -3.06 6.28 -3.19
N PRO A 85 -2.06 6.57 -2.33
CA PRO A 85 -0.72 6.92 -2.80
C PRO A 85 -0.11 5.79 -3.64
N HIS A 86 0.75 6.16 -4.58
CA HIS A 86 1.62 5.22 -5.29
C HIS A 86 3.03 5.16 -4.67
N ASP A 87 3.83 4.18 -5.10
CA ASP A 87 5.15 3.93 -4.53
C ASP A 87 6.11 5.12 -4.64
N GLY A 88 6.00 5.96 -5.67
CA GLY A 88 6.77 7.20 -5.75
C GLY A 88 6.47 8.18 -4.63
N GLN A 89 5.18 8.32 -4.28
CA GLN A 89 4.74 9.20 -3.18
C GLN A 89 5.10 8.61 -1.81
N PHE A 90 4.97 7.30 -1.65
CA PHE A 90 5.39 6.62 -0.44
C PHE A 90 6.92 6.63 -0.27
N THR A 91 7.68 6.41 -1.34
CA THR A 91 9.15 6.47 -1.27
C THR A 91 9.61 7.88 -0.90
N LYS A 92 8.96 8.91 -1.45
CA LYS A 92 9.22 10.29 -1.02
C LYS A 92 9.01 10.45 0.50
N LEU A 93 7.89 9.98 1.03
CA LEU A 93 7.60 10.00 2.48
C LEU A 93 8.69 9.29 3.29
N MET A 94 9.17 8.12 2.82
CA MET A 94 10.23 7.35 3.48
C MET A 94 11.55 8.13 3.51
N PHE A 95 11.91 8.81 2.44
CA PHE A 95 13.14 9.58 2.36
C PHE A 95 13.04 10.95 3.07
N ASP A 96 11.88 11.58 3.09
CA ASP A 96 11.60 12.74 3.95
C ASP A 96 11.81 12.35 5.43
N PHE A 97 11.23 11.21 5.84
CA PHE A 97 11.47 10.66 7.18
C PHE A 97 12.96 10.44 7.48
N LEU A 98 13.70 9.80 6.58
CA LEU A 98 15.13 9.55 6.79
C LEU A 98 15.91 10.86 7.01
N THR A 99 15.58 11.88 6.23
CA THR A 99 16.21 13.21 6.36
C THR A 99 15.92 13.85 7.73
N GLU A 100 14.66 13.89 8.12
CA GLU A 100 14.26 14.48 9.40
C GLU A 100 14.71 13.65 10.60
N PHE A 101 14.64 12.31 10.49
CA PHE A 101 15.05 11.37 11.53
C PHE A 101 16.54 11.49 11.85
N GLN A 102 17.41 11.48 10.82
CA GLN A 102 18.84 11.63 10.98
C GLN A 102 19.20 12.93 11.71
N LYS A 103 18.56 14.03 11.32
CA LYS A 103 18.72 15.34 11.98
C LYS A 103 18.24 15.29 13.44
N LYS A 104 17.05 14.75 13.68
CA LYS A 104 16.42 14.71 15.02
C LYS A 104 17.18 13.85 16.02
N LYS A 105 17.70 12.70 15.57
CA LYS A 105 18.39 11.72 16.42
C LYS A 105 19.92 11.86 16.39
N ASN A 106 20.47 12.79 15.59
CA ASN A 106 21.91 12.96 15.36
C ASN A 106 22.60 11.65 14.97
N VAL A 107 21.99 10.91 14.04
CA VAL A 107 22.51 9.65 13.49
C VAL A 107 22.79 9.80 12.02
N LYS A 108 23.70 8.98 11.48
CA LYS A 108 24.01 8.98 10.06
C LYS A 108 23.64 7.62 9.45
N ILE A 109 22.82 7.65 8.41
CA ILE A 109 22.55 6.53 7.50
C ILE A 109 23.29 6.86 6.21
N SER A 110 24.22 6.01 5.79
CA SER A 110 25.11 6.29 4.65
C SER A 110 24.92 5.30 3.51
N SER A 111 24.53 4.08 3.84
CA SER A 111 24.46 2.96 2.90
C SER A 111 23.08 2.30 2.91
N VAL A 112 22.67 1.86 1.74
CA VAL A 112 21.35 1.28 1.50
C VAL A 112 21.49 -0.01 0.71
N SER A 113 20.74 -1.04 1.08
CA SER A 113 20.45 -2.20 0.23
C SER A 113 18.96 -2.23 -0.09
N ILE A 114 18.63 -2.55 -1.33
CA ILE A 114 17.27 -2.75 -1.84
C ILE A 114 17.08 -4.24 -2.10
N MET A 115 15.97 -4.80 -1.66
CA MET A 115 15.59 -6.18 -1.95
C MET A 115 14.12 -6.23 -2.37
N HIS A 116 13.82 -6.87 -3.51
CA HIS A 116 12.45 -6.87 -4.02
C HIS A 116 12.11 -8.15 -4.78
N GLU A 117 10.83 -8.51 -4.76
CA GLU A 117 10.30 -9.56 -5.60
C GLU A 117 10.17 -9.09 -7.07
N ASP A 118 10.05 -10.04 -8.01
CA ASP A 118 10.18 -9.80 -9.45
C ASP A 118 8.86 -9.40 -10.16
N SER A 119 7.75 -9.19 -9.44
CA SER A 119 6.51 -8.71 -10.06
C SER A 119 6.55 -7.21 -10.37
N THR A 120 5.51 -6.71 -11.02
CA THR A 120 5.32 -5.28 -11.30
C THR A 120 5.44 -4.42 -10.04
N PHE A 121 4.90 -4.86 -8.89
CA PHE A 121 5.00 -4.11 -7.64
C PHE A 121 6.44 -4.01 -7.15
N GLY A 122 7.13 -5.13 -6.98
CA GLY A 122 8.50 -5.13 -6.47
C GLY A 122 9.48 -4.37 -7.37
N THR A 123 9.38 -4.60 -8.68
CA THR A 123 10.25 -3.95 -9.68
C THR A 123 10.07 -2.43 -9.72
N ASP A 124 8.83 -1.95 -9.76
CA ASP A 124 8.53 -0.52 -9.81
C ASP A 124 8.88 0.19 -8.50
N SER A 125 8.61 -0.46 -7.36
CA SER A 125 9.02 0.01 -6.04
C SER A 125 10.54 0.16 -5.95
N ALA A 126 11.29 -0.87 -6.35
CA ALA A 126 12.75 -0.85 -6.31
C ALA A 126 13.34 0.20 -7.25
N THR A 127 12.77 0.39 -8.44
CA THR A 127 13.19 1.43 -9.38
C THR A 127 13.00 2.82 -8.76
N THR A 128 11.86 3.04 -8.10
CA THR A 128 11.59 4.30 -7.41
C THR A 128 12.52 4.51 -6.22
N GLN A 129 12.75 3.49 -5.41
CA GLN A 129 13.68 3.54 -4.28
C GLN A 129 15.10 3.86 -4.73
N GLU A 130 15.60 3.18 -5.77
CA GLU A 130 16.94 3.42 -6.34
C GLU A 130 17.10 4.87 -6.81
N LYS A 131 16.06 5.43 -7.47
CA LYS A 131 16.09 6.84 -7.86
C LYS A 131 16.30 7.75 -6.66
N PHE A 132 15.54 7.58 -5.57
CA PHE A 132 15.69 8.41 -4.36
C PHE A 132 17.02 8.17 -3.65
N VAL A 133 17.54 6.92 -3.62
CA VAL A 133 18.88 6.60 -3.10
C VAL A 133 19.95 7.42 -3.82
N ASN A 134 19.89 7.47 -5.16
CA ASN A 134 20.83 8.19 -6.00
C ASN A 134 20.68 9.71 -5.86
N ASP A 135 19.44 10.24 -5.92
CA ASP A 135 19.14 11.66 -5.80
C ASP A 135 19.62 12.25 -4.46
N GLN A 136 19.48 11.48 -3.37
CA GLN A 136 19.92 11.88 -2.03
C GLN A 136 21.35 11.42 -1.68
N LYS A 137 22.07 10.86 -2.65
CA LYS A 137 23.50 10.48 -2.55
C LYS A 137 23.81 9.46 -1.45
N TYR A 138 22.89 8.55 -1.16
CA TYR A 138 23.19 7.38 -0.37
C TYR A 138 24.04 6.40 -1.20
N LYS A 139 24.91 5.64 -0.53
CA LYS A 139 25.67 4.57 -1.18
C LYS A 139 24.79 3.34 -1.34
N LEU A 140 24.36 3.02 -2.56
CA LEU A 140 23.69 1.76 -2.86
C LEU A 140 24.71 0.62 -2.82
N LEU A 141 24.53 -0.34 -1.90
CA LEU A 141 25.40 -1.52 -1.79
C LEU A 141 24.85 -2.68 -2.60
N ASP A 142 23.55 -2.94 -2.49
CA ASP A 142 22.89 -4.01 -3.22
C ASP A 142 21.55 -3.57 -3.78
N LYS A 143 21.21 -4.10 -4.94
CA LYS A 143 19.86 -4.19 -5.48
C LYS A 143 19.60 -5.64 -5.84
N ILE A 144 18.85 -6.34 -4.99
CA ILE A 144 18.62 -7.78 -5.09
C ILE A 144 17.20 -8.03 -5.54
N THR A 145 17.06 -8.66 -6.71
CA THR A 145 15.78 -9.16 -7.21
C THR A 145 15.69 -10.65 -6.93
N TYR A 146 14.54 -11.12 -6.46
CA TYR A 146 14.26 -12.55 -6.27
C TYR A 146 12.88 -12.90 -6.84
N ASN A 147 12.67 -14.19 -7.11
CA ASN A 147 11.39 -14.65 -7.64
C ASN A 147 10.31 -14.60 -6.56
N ALA A 148 9.15 -13.99 -6.84
CA ALA A 148 8.03 -13.89 -5.91
C ALA A 148 7.50 -15.23 -5.38
N LYS A 149 7.84 -16.34 -6.06
CA LYS A 149 7.52 -17.72 -5.66
C LYS A 149 8.73 -18.48 -5.10
N ALA A 150 9.81 -17.77 -4.74
CA ALA A 150 10.99 -18.40 -4.16
C ALA A 150 10.63 -19.18 -2.89
N THR A 151 11.20 -20.36 -2.75
CA THR A 151 11.07 -21.21 -1.55
C THR A 151 12.26 -21.08 -0.61
N SER A 152 13.31 -20.37 -1.03
CA SER A 152 14.48 -20.03 -0.23
C SER A 152 15.00 -18.65 -0.63
N LEU A 153 15.46 -17.88 0.34
CA LEU A 153 16.11 -16.59 0.17
C LEU A 153 17.51 -16.58 0.85
N THR A 154 18.09 -17.75 1.01
CA THR A 154 19.39 -17.92 1.69
C THR A 154 20.51 -17.12 1.02
N SER A 155 20.62 -17.19 -0.32
CA SER A 155 21.66 -16.48 -1.07
C SER A 155 21.49 -14.96 -1.00
N GLU A 156 20.25 -14.49 -1.05
CA GLU A 156 19.89 -13.08 -0.97
C GLU A 156 20.24 -12.50 0.40
N VAL A 157 19.86 -13.21 1.46
CA VAL A 157 20.16 -12.80 2.84
C VAL A 157 21.66 -12.85 3.14
N GLN A 158 22.39 -13.83 2.61
CA GLN A 158 23.86 -13.89 2.74
C GLN A 158 24.54 -12.67 2.09
N LYS A 159 24.07 -12.21 0.92
CA LYS A 159 24.55 -10.99 0.26
C LYS A 159 24.28 -9.76 1.13
N LEU A 160 23.05 -9.61 1.63
CA LEU A 160 22.68 -8.50 2.52
C LEU A 160 23.51 -8.49 3.80
N LYS A 161 23.77 -9.66 4.38
CA LYS A 161 24.63 -9.79 5.56
C LYS A 161 26.09 -9.39 5.28
N ALA A 162 26.62 -9.78 4.12
CA ALA A 162 27.98 -9.44 3.71
C ALA A 162 28.14 -7.93 3.45
N SER A 163 27.17 -7.28 2.82
CA SER A 163 27.20 -5.84 2.54
C SER A 163 26.93 -5.00 3.79
N ASN A 164 26.12 -5.49 4.71
CA ASN A 164 25.80 -4.87 6.01
C ASN A 164 25.42 -3.38 5.89
N ALA A 165 24.50 -3.05 5.02
CA ALA A 165 24.01 -1.69 4.83
C ALA A 165 23.35 -1.13 6.11
N ASP A 166 23.40 0.20 6.27
CA ASP A 166 22.74 0.88 7.38
C ASP A 166 21.20 0.80 7.28
N LEU A 167 20.67 0.75 6.04
CA LEU A 167 19.27 0.72 5.73
C LEU A 167 18.95 -0.41 4.74
N LEU A 168 17.94 -1.21 5.06
CA LEU A 168 17.33 -2.17 4.13
C LEU A 168 15.95 -1.65 3.69
N LEU A 169 15.71 -1.60 2.38
CA LEU A 169 14.45 -1.25 1.74
C LEU A 169 13.84 -2.49 1.06
N PRO A 170 13.04 -3.30 1.77
CA PRO A 170 12.39 -4.46 1.16
C PRO A 170 11.04 -4.12 0.53
N SER A 171 10.75 -4.74 -0.62
CA SER A 171 9.45 -4.73 -1.29
C SER A 171 9.03 -6.18 -1.55
N SER A 172 8.11 -6.69 -0.74
CA SER A 172 7.71 -8.10 -0.71
C SER A 172 6.23 -8.27 -0.35
N TYR A 173 5.60 -9.32 -0.86
CA TYR A 173 4.26 -9.75 -0.43
C TYR A 173 4.34 -10.58 0.86
N THR A 174 3.22 -11.16 1.29
CA THR A 174 3.10 -11.79 2.61
C THR A 174 4.02 -13.00 2.78
N SER A 175 3.98 -13.96 1.84
CA SER A 175 4.74 -15.22 1.95
C SER A 175 6.24 -15.01 1.94
N ASP A 176 6.72 -14.16 1.04
CA ASP A 176 8.14 -13.88 0.87
C ASP A 176 8.67 -12.94 1.97
N THR A 177 7.84 -12.06 2.54
CA THR A 177 8.18 -11.32 3.77
C THR A 177 8.47 -12.27 4.93
N TYR A 178 7.61 -13.27 5.13
CA TYR A 178 7.82 -14.25 6.21
C TYR A 178 9.05 -15.12 5.96
N LEU A 179 9.23 -15.56 4.71
CA LEU A 179 10.43 -16.31 4.31
C LEU A 179 11.69 -15.49 4.54
N PHE A 180 11.72 -14.22 4.14
CA PHE A 180 12.85 -13.33 4.35
C PHE A 180 13.19 -13.19 5.84
N LEU A 181 12.23 -12.84 6.69
CA LEU A 181 12.49 -12.62 8.11
C LEU A 181 12.94 -13.89 8.82
N LYS A 182 12.37 -15.05 8.48
CA LYS A 182 12.81 -16.35 8.97
C LYS A 182 14.25 -16.64 8.57
N THR A 183 14.58 -16.49 7.30
CA THR A 183 15.95 -16.72 6.78
C THR A 183 16.95 -15.73 7.39
N ALA A 184 16.55 -14.46 7.57
CA ALA A 184 17.38 -13.45 8.23
C ALA A 184 17.70 -13.83 9.67
N LYS A 185 16.73 -14.38 10.40
CA LYS A 185 16.94 -14.88 11.77
C LYS A 185 17.86 -16.11 11.79
N GLU A 186 17.61 -17.09 10.92
CA GLU A 186 18.42 -18.30 10.81
C GLU A 186 19.89 -18.00 10.49
N LEU A 187 20.14 -17.00 9.65
CA LEU A 187 21.49 -16.57 9.27
C LEU A 187 22.07 -15.48 10.19
N ASP A 188 21.36 -15.09 11.24
CA ASP A 188 21.72 -13.97 12.13
C ASP A 188 22.08 -12.69 11.35
N TYR A 189 21.25 -12.34 10.35
CA TYR A 189 21.32 -11.06 9.68
C TYR A 189 20.43 -10.04 10.42
N ASN A 190 21.04 -9.00 10.95
CA ASN A 190 20.40 -7.98 11.76
C ASN A 190 20.50 -6.62 11.06
N PRO A 191 19.52 -6.20 10.23
CA PRO A 191 19.54 -4.86 9.64
C PRO A 191 19.41 -3.79 10.72
N LYS A 192 20.23 -2.73 10.64
CA LYS A 192 20.15 -1.60 11.61
C LYS A 192 18.84 -0.84 11.50
N MET A 193 18.31 -0.70 10.27
CA MET A 193 16.98 -0.20 9.97
C MET A 193 16.38 -1.01 8.82
N LEU A 194 15.16 -1.49 9.00
CA LEU A 194 14.33 -2.08 7.96
C LEU A 194 13.16 -1.14 7.74
N LEU A 195 13.07 -0.56 6.53
CA LEU A 195 12.02 0.37 6.12
C LEU A 195 11.32 -0.19 4.88
N ALA A 196 10.19 -0.86 5.11
CA ALA A 196 9.51 -1.67 4.12
C ALA A 196 8.51 -0.89 3.28
N GLN A 197 8.34 -1.37 2.03
CA GLN A 197 7.38 -0.84 1.06
C GLN A 197 6.00 -1.50 1.21
N ASN A 198 5.46 -1.59 2.44
CA ASN A 198 4.12 -2.13 2.71
C ASN A 198 3.95 -3.64 2.41
N ALA A 199 2.82 -4.02 1.79
CA ALA A 199 2.44 -5.37 1.39
C ALA A 199 2.54 -6.38 2.54
N GLY A 200 3.47 -7.32 2.52
CA GLY A 200 3.59 -8.34 3.56
C GLY A 200 3.81 -7.79 4.97
N TYR A 201 4.43 -6.61 5.10
CA TYR A 201 4.66 -5.95 6.39
C TYR A 201 3.42 -5.27 6.98
N THR A 202 2.31 -5.21 6.24
CA THR A 202 1.01 -4.69 6.72
C THR A 202 -0.11 -5.72 6.64
N ASP A 203 0.23 -6.97 6.31
CA ASP A 203 -0.71 -8.09 6.37
C ASP A 203 -1.34 -8.16 7.77
N PRO A 204 -2.65 -8.36 7.89
CA PRO A 204 -3.32 -8.46 9.20
C PRO A 204 -2.73 -9.52 10.13
N ALA A 205 -2.16 -10.60 9.57
CA ALA A 205 -1.53 -11.66 10.34
C ALA A 205 -0.03 -11.45 10.58
N PHE A 206 0.60 -10.37 10.05
CA PHE A 206 2.04 -10.17 10.14
C PHE A 206 2.55 -10.23 11.59
N ILE A 207 1.96 -9.44 12.48
CA ILE A 207 2.39 -9.41 13.89
C ILE A 207 2.08 -10.72 14.60
N THR A 208 0.91 -11.32 14.37
CA THR A 208 0.54 -12.57 15.03
C THR A 208 1.36 -13.77 14.54
N THR A 209 1.76 -13.77 13.27
CA THR A 209 2.59 -14.83 12.67
C THR A 209 4.05 -14.69 13.06
N MET A 210 4.60 -13.47 13.00
CA MET A 210 6.01 -13.22 13.27
C MET A 210 6.31 -13.00 14.76
N GLY A 211 5.28 -12.64 15.55
CA GLY A 211 5.46 -12.39 16.98
C GLY A 211 6.54 -11.35 17.25
N LYS A 212 7.46 -11.69 18.16
CA LYS A 212 8.59 -10.82 18.52
C LYS A 212 9.56 -10.59 17.34
N ASP A 213 9.60 -11.47 16.35
CA ASP A 213 10.48 -11.33 15.19
C ASP A 213 10.10 -10.11 14.32
N ALA A 214 8.85 -9.61 14.42
CA ALA A 214 8.40 -8.39 13.76
C ALA A 214 8.92 -7.09 14.41
N GLU A 215 9.38 -7.15 15.69
CA GLU A 215 9.76 -5.94 16.44
C GLU A 215 10.82 -5.09 15.73
N GLY A 216 10.57 -3.78 15.70
CA GLY A 216 11.44 -2.78 15.11
C GLY A 216 11.26 -2.58 13.60
N ALA A 217 10.55 -3.44 12.88
CA ALA A 217 10.28 -3.25 11.47
C ALA A 217 9.45 -1.98 11.25
N ILE A 218 9.90 -1.11 10.34
CA ILE A 218 9.18 0.09 9.92
C ILE A 218 8.57 -0.19 8.56
N THR A 219 7.32 0.24 8.36
CA THR A 219 6.66 0.13 7.06
C THR A 219 5.83 1.36 6.76
N ARG A 220 5.67 1.68 5.48
CA ARG A 220 4.75 2.71 5.05
C ARG A 220 3.32 2.17 5.02
N SER A 221 2.36 3.02 5.32
CA SER A 221 0.93 2.71 5.22
C SER A 221 0.14 4.01 5.04
N PRO A 222 -1.03 4.01 4.42
CA PRO A 222 -1.95 5.14 4.53
C PRO A 222 -2.94 4.98 5.69
N TYR A 223 -2.75 4.02 6.57
CA TYR A 223 -3.65 3.73 7.68
C TYR A 223 -2.92 3.13 8.89
N ASN A 224 -3.30 3.55 10.08
CA ASN A 224 -3.06 2.83 11.33
C ASN A 224 -4.22 3.09 12.31
N ALA A 225 -4.54 2.12 13.15
CA ALA A 225 -5.64 2.21 14.10
C ALA A 225 -5.45 3.33 15.14
N ASP A 226 -4.21 3.68 15.51
CA ASP A 226 -3.90 4.76 16.46
C ASP A 226 -4.30 6.16 15.97
N LEU A 227 -4.55 6.31 14.65
CA LEU A 227 -5.09 7.53 14.05
C LEU A 227 -6.56 7.80 14.43
N ALA A 228 -7.26 6.85 15.05
CA ALA A 228 -8.66 7.01 15.44
C ALA A 228 -8.89 8.22 16.37
N LYS A 229 -7.87 8.61 17.14
CA LYS A 229 -7.92 9.82 17.99
C LYS A 229 -7.96 11.13 17.19
N ARG A 230 -7.56 11.09 15.91
CA ARG A 230 -7.43 12.27 15.03
C ARG A 230 -8.43 12.27 13.88
N ILE A 231 -8.96 11.10 13.51
CA ILE A 231 -9.88 10.91 12.38
C ILE A 231 -11.24 10.46 12.95
N PRO A 232 -12.21 11.37 13.09
CA PRO A 232 -13.46 11.07 13.81
C PRO A 232 -14.27 9.90 13.21
N ASN A 233 -14.28 9.76 11.89
CA ASN A 233 -15.04 8.70 11.21
C ASN A 233 -14.40 7.32 11.36
N LEU A 234 -13.11 7.25 11.68
CA LEU A 234 -12.37 5.98 11.70
C LEU A 234 -12.93 5.01 12.75
N SER A 235 -13.14 5.46 13.99
CA SER A 235 -13.69 4.61 15.05
C SER A 235 -15.06 4.05 14.68
N LYS A 236 -15.95 4.88 14.12
CA LYS A 236 -17.29 4.44 13.70
C LYS A 236 -17.23 3.36 12.61
N VAL A 237 -16.39 3.57 11.60
CA VAL A 237 -16.25 2.59 10.50
C VAL A 237 -15.58 1.32 10.99
N ASN A 238 -14.58 1.43 11.87
CA ASN A 238 -13.95 0.26 12.48
C ASN A 238 -14.94 -0.61 13.27
N GLU A 239 -15.80 0.00 14.09
CA GLU A 239 -16.84 -0.73 14.80
C GLU A 239 -17.84 -1.43 13.86
N LEU A 240 -18.22 -0.80 12.74
CA LEU A 240 -19.06 -1.43 11.73
C LEU A 240 -18.34 -2.58 11.04
N PHE A 241 -17.04 -2.42 10.76
CA PHE A 241 -16.21 -3.46 10.17
C PHE A 241 -16.08 -4.67 11.12
N LYS A 242 -15.79 -4.47 12.40
CA LYS A 242 -15.73 -5.52 13.42
C LYS A 242 -16.99 -6.38 13.43
N LYS A 243 -18.17 -5.75 13.41
CA LYS A 243 -19.46 -6.46 13.37
C LYS A 243 -19.62 -7.38 12.15
N LYS A 244 -18.96 -7.05 11.03
CA LYS A 244 -19.07 -7.78 9.76
C LYS A 244 -17.92 -8.76 9.50
N SER A 245 -16.78 -8.56 10.16
CA SER A 245 -15.53 -9.30 9.92
C SER A 245 -15.23 -10.39 10.94
N GLY A 246 -16.19 -10.72 11.81
CA GLY A 246 -15.93 -11.67 12.91
C GLY A 246 -15.05 -11.11 14.02
N GLY A 247 -15.18 -9.81 14.32
CA GLY A 247 -14.45 -9.13 15.40
C GLY A 247 -13.09 -8.56 15.01
N ARG A 248 -12.67 -8.67 13.76
CA ARG A 248 -11.38 -8.14 13.31
C ARG A 248 -11.42 -6.61 13.16
N ASP A 249 -10.35 -5.95 13.57
CA ASP A 249 -10.14 -4.51 13.31
C ASP A 249 -9.84 -4.25 11.83
N LEU A 250 -10.13 -3.02 11.39
CA LEU A 250 -9.62 -2.51 10.12
C LEU A 250 -8.09 -2.57 10.11
N SER A 251 -7.54 -2.92 8.96
CA SER A 251 -6.12 -2.85 8.67
C SER A 251 -5.89 -2.03 7.39
N ASP A 252 -4.65 -1.95 6.94
CA ASP A 252 -4.23 -1.13 5.80
C ASP A 252 -5.11 -1.34 4.55
N VAL A 253 -5.20 -2.56 4.04
CA VAL A 253 -5.92 -2.85 2.79
C VAL A 253 -7.43 -2.61 2.92
N PRO A 254 -8.14 -3.17 3.94
CA PRO A 254 -9.56 -2.88 4.11
C PRO A 254 -9.88 -1.38 4.24
N ALA A 255 -9.03 -0.59 4.91
CA ALA A 255 -9.24 0.85 5.03
C ALA A 255 -9.12 1.58 3.69
N ARG A 256 -8.13 1.21 2.88
CA ARG A 256 -7.92 1.77 1.52
C ARG A 256 -9.06 1.40 0.58
N GLU A 257 -9.42 0.12 0.55
CA GLU A 257 -10.49 -0.37 -0.33
C GLU A 257 -11.85 0.21 0.07
N PHE A 258 -12.13 0.33 1.38
CA PHE A 258 -13.33 1.03 1.84
C PHE A 258 -13.35 2.48 1.36
N THR A 259 -12.23 3.19 1.46
CA THR A 259 -12.13 4.58 1.00
C THR A 259 -12.35 4.67 -0.52
N ALA A 260 -11.72 3.80 -1.31
CA ALA A 260 -11.88 3.76 -2.75
C ALA A 260 -13.31 3.43 -3.17
N PHE A 261 -13.94 2.46 -2.48
CA PHE A 261 -15.35 2.12 -2.71
C PHE A 261 -16.28 3.28 -2.38
N MET A 262 -16.05 4.01 -1.30
CA MET A 262 -16.84 5.19 -0.94
C MET A 262 -16.70 6.31 -1.95
N VAL A 263 -15.51 6.52 -2.51
CA VAL A 263 -15.27 7.47 -3.61
C VAL A 263 -16.07 7.09 -4.85
N LEU A 264 -16.04 5.81 -5.24
CA LEU A 264 -16.85 5.30 -6.37
C LEU A 264 -18.35 5.45 -6.11
N ALA A 265 -18.81 5.07 -4.92
CA ALA A 265 -20.23 5.18 -4.55
C ALA A 265 -20.72 6.64 -4.57
N GLU A 266 -19.90 7.57 -4.07
CA GLU A 266 -20.19 9.01 -4.11
C GLU A 266 -20.30 9.51 -5.56
N ALA A 267 -19.33 9.13 -6.41
CA ALA A 267 -19.31 9.51 -7.81
C ALA A 267 -20.55 8.98 -8.58
N ILE A 268 -20.93 7.71 -8.36
CA ILE A 268 -22.15 7.13 -8.93
C ILE A 268 -23.41 7.89 -8.47
N ASN A 269 -23.47 8.23 -7.16
CA ASN A 269 -24.60 8.99 -6.61
C ASN A 269 -24.68 10.39 -7.21
N ARG A 270 -23.58 11.07 -7.38
CA ARG A 270 -23.46 12.42 -7.96
C ARG A 270 -23.76 12.41 -9.47
N ALA A 271 -23.34 11.37 -10.18
CA ALA A 271 -23.67 11.16 -11.59
C ALA A 271 -25.19 11.01 -11.83
N GLY A 272 -25.94 10.55 -10.81
CA GLY A 272 -27.39 10.28 -10.93
C GLY A 272 -27.72 9.27 -12.05
N SER A 273 -26.76 8.41 -12.42
CA SER A 273 -26.85 7.54 -13.59
C SER A 273 -25.99 6.30 -13.42
N THR A 274 -26.39 5.22 -14.06
CA THR A 274 -25.60 3.99 -14.23
C THR A 274 -24.78 3.99 -15.53
N ASN A 275 -24.88 5.05 -16.33
CA ASN A 275 -24.08 5.18 -17.55
C ASN A 275 -22.59 5.35 -17.18
N PRO A 276 -21.68 4.50 -17.71
CA PRO A 276 -20.27 4.52 -17.34
C PRO A 276 -19.56 5.85 -17.64
N ASP A 277 -19.88 6.51 -18.75
CA ASP A 277 -19.30 7.83 -19.09
C ASP A 277 -19.67 8.88 -18.06
N LYS A 278 -20.95 8.91 -17.62
CA LYS A 278 -21.38 9.84 -16.57
C LYS A 278 -20.71 9.55 -15.23
N ILE A 279 -20.47 8.28 -14.92
CA ILE A 279 -19.73 7.88 -13.72
C ILE A 279 -18.25 8.34 -13.84
N ARG A 280 -17.60 8.11 -14.98
CA ARG A 280 -16.25 8.58 -15.27
C ARG A 280 -16.16 10.11 -15.13
N ASP A 281 -17.09 10.85 -15.72
CA ASP A 281 -17.14 12.32 -15.64
C ASP A 281 -17.40 12.82 -14.21
N ALA A 282 -18.15 12.06 -13.42
CA ALA A 282 -18.30 12.33 -12.00
C ALA A 282 -16.99 12.07 -11.25
N LEU A 283 -16.27 10.98 -11.53
CA LEU A 283 -14.98 10.68 -10.93
C LEU A 283 -13.94 11.79 -11.20
N THR A 284 -13.84 12.29 -12.43
CA THR A 284 -12.92 13.41 -12.75
C THR A 284 -13.20 14.70 -11.96
N LYS A 285 -14.43 14.86 -11.49
CA LYS A 285 -14.90 16.02 -10.70
C LYS A 285 -14.93 15.74 -9.20
N THR A 286 -14.34 14.64 -8.75
CA THR A 286 -14.30 14.29 -7.33
C THR A 286 -13.55 15.35 -6.52
N ASN A 287 -14.15 15.78 -5.41
CA ASN A 287 -13.58 16.69 -4.45
C ASN A 287 -14.13 16.38 -3.06
N ILE A 288 -13.57 15.35 -2.41
CA ILE A 288 -13.99 14.90 -1.09
C ILE A 288 -13.03 15.48 -0.05
N PRO A 289 -13.51 16.21 0.96
CA PRO A 289 -12.64 16.78 1.98
C PRO A 289 -12.17 15.73 2.99
N ALA A 290 -11.02 15.98 3.63
CA ALA A 290 -10.39 15.09 4.62
C ALA A 290 -11.35 14.65 5.75
N LYS A 291 -12.24 15.53 6.21
CA LYS A 291 -13.19 15.24 7.30
C LYS A 291 -14.15 14.08 7.02
N ASP A 292 -14.37 13.76 5.74
CA ASP A 292 -15.30 12.71 5.32
C ASP A 292 -14.60 11.36 5.09
N LEU A 293 -13.27 11.32 5.30
CA LEU A 293 -12.44 10.12 5.10
C LEU A 293 -12.16 9.38 6.41
N ILE A 294 -11.65 8.15 6.28
CA ILE A 294 -11.15 7.32 7.39
C ILE A 294 -9.64 7.11 7.34
N VAL A 295 -8.99 7.72 6.39
CA VAL A 295 -7.54 7.69 6.16
C VAL A 295 -6.98 9.11 6.26
N PRO A 296 -5.67 9.31 6.56
CA PRO A 296 -5.09 10.62 6.83
C PRO A 296 -4.82 11.44 5.55
N TYR A 297 -5.64 11.25 4.51
CA TYR A 297 -5.52 12.05 3.29
C TYR A 297 -6.00 13.48 3.53
N GLU A 298 -5.47 14.42 2.79
CA GLU A 298 -5.94 15.81 2.78
C GLU A 298 -7.28 15.94 2.03
N GLY A 299 -7.67 14.90 1.32
CA GLY A 299 -8.89 14.79 0.55
C GLY A 299 -8.79 13.77 -0.57
N VAL A 300 -9.79 13.75 -1.45
CA VAL A 300 -9.70 13.01 -2.72
C VAL A 300 -10.03 13.96 -3.85
N ARG A 301 -9.06 14.22 -4.69
CA ARG A 301 -9.17 14.96 -5.95
C ARG A 301 -8.22 14.32 -6.96
N PHE A 302 -8.73 13.98 -8.11
CA PHE A 302 -7.93 13.33 -9.16
C PHE A 302 -7.28 14.35 -10.07
N ASP A 303 -6.00 14.14 -10.37
CA ASP A 303 -5.27 14.84 -11.41
C ASP A 303 -5.69 14.36 -12.82
N ALA A 304 -5.08 14.91 -13.85
CA ALA A 304 -5.36 14.56 -15.25
C ALA A 304 -5.03 13.08 -15.59
N LYS A 305 -4.25 12.39 -14.76
CA LYS A 305 -3.88 10.98 -14.93
C LYS A 305 -4.75 10.04 -14.10
N GLY A 306 -5.75 10.56 -13.37
CA GLY A 306 -6.59 9.79 -12.48
C GLY A 306 -5.93 9.42 -11.15
N GLN A 307 -4.82 10.05 -10.77
CA GLN A 307 -4.19 9.88 -9.46
C GLN A 307 -4.78 10.87 -8.45
N ASN A 308 -5.13 10.39 -7.25
CA ASN A 308 -5.45 11.30 -6.14
C ASN A 308 -4.22 12.13 -5.78
N GLU A 309 -4.30 13.45 -5.90
CA GLU A 309 -3.22 14.37 -5.57
C GLU A 309 -3.21 14.81 -4.09
N LEU A 310 -4.32 14.61 -3.36
CA LEU A 310 -4.50 14.96 -1.94
C LEU A 310 -4.26 13.77 -0.99
N GLN A 311 -3.63 12.73 -1.49
CA GLN A 311 -3.30 11.55 -0.71
C GLN A 311 -2.14 11.82 0.27
N ARG A 312 -2.08 11.05 1.36
CA ARG A 312 -0.98 11.09 2.34
C ARG A 312 -0.70 9.68 2.86
N GLY A 313 0.56 9.37 3.07
CA GLY A 313 1.02 8.19 3.78
C GLY A 313 1.47 8.51 5.21
N ILE A 314 1.67 7.46 5.98
CA ILE A 314 2.35 7.47 7.27
C ILE A 314 3.43 6.41 7.29
N LEU A 315 4.36 6.49 8.24
CA LEU A 315 5.19 5.36 8.62
C LEU A 315 4.76 4.86 10.00
N MET A 316 4.72 3.56 10.13
CA MET A 316 4.45 2.87 11.38
C MET A 316 5.56 1.87 11.68
N GLN A 317 5.89 1.70 12.95
CA GLN A 317 6.88 0.74 13.43
C GLN A 317 6.20 -0.29 14.31
N VAL A 318 6.61 -1.54 14.21
CA VAL A 318 6.19 -2.56 15.16
C VAL A 318 6.91 -2.33 16.48
N GLN A 319 6.15 -2.06 17.53
CA GLN A 319 6.64 -1.82 18.89
C GLN A 319 5.74 -2.51 19.90
N ASN A 320 6.34 -3.37 20.73
CA ASN A 320 5.62 -4.13 21.77
C ASN A 320 4.44 -4.95 21.19
N GLY A 321 4.65 -5.58 20.04
CA GLY A 321 3.67 -6.46 19.39
C GLY A 321 2.49 -5.73 18.72
N SER A 322 2.62 -4.43 18.43
CA SER A 322 1.59 -3.67 17.70
C SER A 322 2.21 -2.59 16.81
N TYR A 323 1.45 -2.14 15.81
CA TYR A 323 1.87 -1.00 15.01
C TYR A 323 1.68 0.30 15.77
N CYS A 324 2.69 1.15 15.74
CA CYS A 324 2.62 2.51 16.24
C CYS A 324 3.04 3.49 15.15
N THR A 325 2.25 4.53 14.91
CA THR A 325 2.58 5.58 13.94
C THR A 325 3.78 6.38 14.43
N VAL A 326 4.84 6.46 13.62
CA VAL A 326 6.10 7.12 13.96
C VAL A 326 6.41 8.32 13.06
N TYR A 327 5.74 8.45 11.92
CA TYR A 327 5.95 9.56 10.99
C TYR A 327 4.69 9.79 10.11
N PRO A 328 4.35 11.03 9.70
CA PRO A 328 5.02 12.31 10.03
C PRO A 328 5.07 12.56 11.54
N PHE A 329 6.11 13.23 12.04
CA PHE A 329 6.27 13.46 13.48
C PHE A 329 5.10 14.21 14.13
N THR A 330 4.34 14.99 13.32
CA THR A 330 3.09 15.64 13.76
C THR A 330 1.94 14.67 14.00
N PHE A 331 1.98 13.48 13.40
CA PHE A 331 1.02 12.39 13.56
C PHE A 331 1.53 11.28 14.49
N ALA A 332 2.81 11.29 14.82
CA ALA A 332 3.44 10.23 15.60
C ALA A 332 2.76 10.01 16.95
N ALA A 333 2.47 8.74 17.23
CA ALA A 333 1.99 8.27 18.53
C ALA A 333 3.15 7.70 19.38
N CYS A 334 4.25 7.30 18.73
CA CYS A 334 5.45 6.78 19.37
C CYS A 334 6.72 7.40 18.77
N GLU A 335 7.81 7.35 19.53
CA GLU A 335 9.14 7.62 18.99
C GLU A 335 9.68 6.41 18.22
N VAL A 336 10.49 6.69 17.20
CA VAL A 336 11.22 5.64 16.47
C VAL A 336 12.25 4.97 17.37
N LYS A 337 12.17 3.66 17.49
CA LYS A 337 13.22 2.83 18.10
C LYS A 337 14.30 2.51 17.05
N TYR A 338 15.51 2.95 17.29
CA TYR A 338 16.67 2.75 16.42
C TYR A 338 17.94 2.56 17.26
N PRO A 339 18.85 1.66 16.90
CA PRO A 339 18.71 0.69 15.81
C PRO A 339 17.59 -0.32 16.04
N MET A 340 17.17 -1.02 14.96
CA MET A 340 16.27 -2.16 15.07
C MET A 340 16.86 -3.20 16.02
N PRO A 341 16.09 -3.77 16.97
CA PRO A 341 16.62 -4.76 17.89
C PRO A 341 17.12 -6.00 17.14
N THR A 342 18.27 -6.53 17.57
CA THR A 342 18.83 -7.78 17.03
C THR A 342 17.94 -8.97 17.40
N TRP A 343 18.10 -10.11 16.70
CA TRP A 343 17.36 -11.34 17.00
C TRP A 343 17.55 -11.79 18.46
N ALA A 344 18.75 -11.59 19.02
CA ALA A 344 19.04 -11.89 20.42
C ALA A 344 18.28 -10.97 21.40
N GLN A 345 18.00 -9.73 21.02
CA GLN A 345 17.26 -8.76 21.83
C GLN A 345 15.74 -8.89 21.72
N LYS A 346 15.23 -9.57 20.69
CA LYS A 346 13.80 -9.84 20.46
C LYS A 346 13.27 -11.03 21.28
N LYS A 347 13.97 -11.47 22.31
CA LYS A 347 13.64 -12.63 23.16
C LYS A 347 12.43 -12.41 24.07
#